data_f4beaa3940da5cf9eb909fdb298f2c11
#
_entry.id   f4beaa3940da5cf9eb909fdb298f2c11
#
_cell.length_a   1.000
_cell.length_b   1.000
_cell.length_c   1.000
_cell.angle_alpha   90.00
_cell.angle_beta   90.00
_cell.angle_gamma   90.00
#
_symmetry.space_group_name_H-M   'P 1'
#
loop_
_entity.id
_entity.type
_entity.pdbx_description
1 polymer ?
#
loop_
_entity_poly.entity_id
_entity_poly.type
_entity_poly.pdbx_seq_one_letter_code
_entity_poly.pdbx_strand_id
1 'polypeptide(L)'
;MRIWSLGPLALAVLAAPPVQAALPGWWLAFTHRPALESRFRQESDSLVFGKLAREGRLALARGGRLKVAYEGGLTVTCDGRYLVQYDPDTRTAQRVELARAVRDFPLLGILLDPARLDRLYRIEVFGGETLKLMPKEAGLPELKATGRNGLLRALEWTDPTGARQKLELLDPKAPAALPPGTFRLAVPEGTRWATPSG
;
A
#
# COMPACT_ATOMS: atom_id res chain seq x y z
N MET A 1 59.45 -8.48 48.75
CA MET A 1 58.02 -8.42 48.88
C MET A 1 57.49 -7.97 47.49
N ARG A 2 57.01 -8.92 46.67
CA ARG A 2 56.46 -8.61 45.28
C ARG A 2 54.96 -8.70 45.36
N ILE A 3 54.28 -7.56 45.11
CA ILE A 3 52.83 -7.46 45.11
C ILE A 3 52.39 -7.71 43.66
N TRP A 4 51.65 -8.78 43.41
CA TRP A 4 51.04 -9.10 42.11
C TRP A 4 49.72 -8.34 42.03
N SER A 5 49.61 -7.44 41.06
CA SER A 5 48.39 -6.72 40.72
C SER A 5 47.62 -7.58 39.69
N LEU A 6 46.47 -8.11 40.08
CA LEU A 6 45.48 -8.74 39.19
C LEU A 6 44.68 -7.65 38.51
N GLY A 7 44.89 -7.46 37.21
CA GLY A 7 44.07 -6.60 36.37
C GLY A 7 42.68 -7.20 36.13
N PRO A 8 41.63 -6.39 36.01
CA PRO A 8 40.29 -6.89 35.76
C PRO A 8 40.15 -7.44 34.33
N LEU A 9 39.70 -8.68 34.24
CA LEU A 9 39.30 -9.31 32.98
C LEU A 9 38.02 -8.65 32.47
N ALA A 10 38.08 -7.80 31.45
CA ALA A 10 36.90 -7.23 30.78
C ALA A 10 36.26 -8.31 29.92
N LEU A 11 35.12 -8.81 30.37
CA LEU A 11 34.27 -9.73 29.60
C LEU A 11 33.57 -8.92 28.49
N ALA A 12 34.08 -8.99 27.25
CA ALA A 12 33.42 -8.41 26.10
C ALA A 12 32.19 -9.27 25.74
N VAL A 13 31.00 -8.78 26.10
CA VAL A 13 29.74 -9.37 25.64
C VAL A 13 29.61 -9.05 24.15
N LEU A 14 29.90 -10.03 23.31
CA LEU A 14 29.60 -9.99 21.87
C LEU A 14 28.09 -10.01 21.71
N ALA A 15 27.49 -8.82 21.50
CA ALA A 15 26.09 -8.72 21.12
C ALA A 15 25.93 -9.37 19.71
N ALA A 16 25.24 -10.50 19.66
CA ALA A 16 24.88 -11.12 18.37
C ALA A 16 24.06 -10.12 17.56
N PRO A 17 24.33 -9.99 16.24
CA PRO A 17 23.53 -9.12 15.39
C PRO A 17 22.06 -9.58 15.43
N PRO A 18 21.09 -8.65 15.41
CA PRO A 18 19.68 -9.01 15.40
C PRO A 18 19.41 -9.89 14.18
N VAL A 19 18.89 -11.10 14.40
CA VAL A 19 18.44 -12.00 13.33
C VAL A 19 17.29 -11.29 12.64
N GLN A 20 17.53 -10.80 11.44
CA GLN A 20 16.48 -10.19 10.63
C GLN A 20 15.52 -11.30 10.21
N ALA A 21 14.31 -11.28 10.76
CA ALA A 21 13.30 -12.29 10.44
C ALA A 21 13.03 -12.30 8.93
N ALA A 22 13.05 -13.49 8.33
CA ALA A 22 12.77 -13.64 6.91
C ALA A 22 11.34 -13.15 6.59
N LEU A 23 11.19 -12.44 5.48
CA LEU A 23 9.89 -11.98 5.01
C LEU A 23 8.96 -13.17 4.75
N PRO A 24 7.68 -13.09 5.14
CA PRO A 24 6.72 -14.17 4.91
C PRO A 24 6.57 -14.52 3.43
N GLY A 25 6.39 -15.79 3.12
CA GLY A 25 6.23 -16.27 1.76
C GLY A 25 5.08 -15.59 1.00
N TRP A 26 3.98 -15.25 1.68
CA TRP A 26 2.87 -14.52 1.07
C TRP A 26 3.28 -13.12 0.58
N TRP A 27 4.18 -12.45 1.30
CA TRP A 27 4.68 -11.12 0.90
C TRP A 27 5.56 -11.22 -0.34
N LEU A 28 6.49 -12.18 -0.34
CA LEU A 28 7.33 -12.45 -1.52
C LEU A 28 6.48 -12.82 -2.74
N ALA A 29 5.48 -13.67 -2.56
CA ALA A 29 4.55 -14.02 -3.63
C ALA A 29 3.71 -12.81 -4.08
N PHE A 30 3.25 -11.95 -3.17
CA PHE A 30 2.55 -10.71 -3.51
C PHE A 30 3.42 -9.75 -4.30
N THR A 31 4.68 -9.53 -3.92
CA THR A 31 5.58 -8.61 -4.61
C THR A 31 5.98 -9.08 -6.02
N HIS A 32 5.95 -10.38 -6.30
CA HIS A 32 6.37 -10.94 -7.58
C HIS A 32 5.22 -11.26 -8.56
N ARG A 33 3.97 -11.18 -8.13
CA ARG A 33 2.85 -11.53 -9.03
C ARG A 33 2.64 -10.50 -10.14
N PRO A 34 2.23 -10.95 -11.34
CA PRO A 34 2.02 -10.07 -12.50
C PRO A 34 0.78 -9.20 -12.37
N ALA A 35 -0.28 -9.73 -11.76
CA ALA A 35 -1.54 -9.04 -11.57
C ALA A 35 -2.28 -9.50 -10.31
N LEU A 36 -3.20 -8.66 -9.84
CA LEU A 36 -4.13 -8.94 -8.74
C LEU A 36 -5.48 -8.33 -9.11
N GLU A 37 -6.55 -9.05 -8.85
CA GLU A 37 -7.92 -8.51 -8.85
C GLU A 37 -8.65 -8.95 -7.59
N SER A 38 -9.53 -8.08 -7.09
CA SER A 38 -10.32 -8.33 -5.89
C SER A 38 -11.55 -7.44 -5.86
N ARG A 39 -12.60 -7.89 -5.18
CA ARG A 39 -13.49 -6.93 -4.51
C ARG A 39 -12.74 -6.36 -3.31
N PHE A 40 -13.11 -5.17 -2.88
CA PHE A 40 -12.55 -4.56 -1.68
C PHE A 40 -13.62 -3.88 -0.85
N ARG A 41 -13.32 -3.74 0.43
CA ARG A 41 -14.02 -2.87 1.37
C ARG A 41 -13.00 -1.93 1.99
N GLN A 42 -13.26 -0.65 1.89
CA GLN A 42 -12.48 0.40 2.54
C GLN A 42 -13.28 0.98 3.68
N GLU A 43 -12.71 1.00 4.87
CA GLU A 43 -13.30 1.61 6.06
C GLU A 43 -12.43 2.79 6.51
N SER A 44 -13.10 3.86 6.92
CA SER A 44 -12.50 5.02 7.57
C SER A 44 -13.21 5.25 8.88
N ASP A 45 -12.47 5.34 9.99
CA ASP A 45 -12.99 5.62 11.33
C ASP A 45 -12.37 6.92 11.83
N SER A 46 -13.16 7.98 11.81
CA SER A 46 -12.75 9.35 12.15
C SER A 46 -13.52 9.84 13.36
N LEU A 47 -12.86 10.54 14.28
CA LEU A 47 -13.50 11.17 15.43
C LEU A 47 -14.53 12.22 15.03
N VAL A 48 -14.38 12.84 13.84
CA VAL A 48 -15.26 13.92 13.37
C VAL A 48 -16.43 13.37 12.56
N PHE A 49 -16.17 12.42 11.65
CA PHE A 49 -17.17 11.92 10.68
C PHE A 49 -17.70 10.53 11.02
N GLY A 50 -17.19 9.91 12.10
CA GLY A 50 -17.55 8.55 12.48
C GLY A 50 -17.01 7.50 11.49
N LYS A 51 -17.73 6.39 11.38
CA LYS A 51 -17.37 5.26 10.51
C LYS A 51 -18.00 5.40 9.14
N LEU A 52 -17.17 5.36 8.10
CA LEU A 52 -17.59 5.33 6.71
C LEU A 52 -17.07 4.05 6.08
N ALA A 53 -17.87 3.38 5.26
CA ALA A 53 -17.46 2.23 4.48
C ALA A 53 -17.76 2.45 2.99
N ARG A 54 -16.85 2.01 2.13
CA ARG A 54 -17.01 2.00 0.67
C ARG A 54 -16.57 0.66 0.14
N GLU A 55 -17.28 0.16 -0.85
CA GLU A 55 -16.97 -1.09 -1.50
C GLU A 55 -16.73 -0.88 -2.99
N GLY A 56 -16.11 -1.87 -3.63
CA GLY A 56 -15.83 -1.78 -5.04
C GLY A 56 -14.96 -2.92 -5.56
N ARG A 57 -14.39 -2.72 -6.73
CA ARG A 57 -13.46 -3.65 -7.39
C ARG A 57 -12.12 -3.01 -7.59
N LEU A 58 -11.08 -3.78 -7.35
CA LEU A 58 -9.68 -3.40 -7.51
C LEU A 58 -9.03 -4.33 -8.53
N ALA A 59 -8.27 -3.75 -9.45
CA ALA A 59 -7.36 -4.47 -10.32
C ALA A 59 -6.00 -3.79 -10.32
N LEU A 60 -4.94 -4.57 -10.15
CA LEU A 60 -3.55 -4.13 -10.13
C LEU A 60 -2.76 -4.92 -11.16
N ALA A 61 -1.79 -4.29 -11.81
CA ALA A 61 -0.78 -4.99 -12.59
C ALA A 61 0.57 -4.28 -12.48
N ARG A 62 1.63 -5.01 -12.78
CA ARG A 62 2.98 -4.45 -12.80
C ARG A 62 3.08 -3.23 -13.72
N GLY A 63 4.07 -2.38 -13.45
CA GLY A 63 4.27 -1.14 -14.22
C GLY A 63 3.34 -0.02 -13.78
N GLY A 64 2.90 -0.01 -12.53
CA GLY A 64 2.11 1.08 -11.96
C GLY A 64 0.66 1.13 -12.46
N ARG A 65 0.12 0.00 -12.93
CA ARG A 65 -1.24 -0.05 -13.47
C ARG A 65 -2.26 -0.40 -12.40
N LEU A 66 -3.32 0.40 -12.34
CA LEU A 66 -4.37 0.32 -11.33
C LEU A 66 -5.73 0.60 -11.94
N LYS A 67 -6.76 -0.10 -11.47
CA LYS A 67 -8.16 0.31 -11.58
C LYS A 67 -8.85 0.08 -10.26
N VAL A 68 -9.52 1.12 -9.76
CA VAL A 68 -10.44 1.06 -8.62
C VAL A 68 -11.78 1.55 -9.12
N ALA A 69 -12.82 0.74 -8.98
CA ALA A 69 -14.18 1.09 -9.32
C ALA A 69 -15.05 0.93 -8.07
N TYR A 70 -15.47 2.03 -7.48
CA TYR A 70 -16.38 2.05 -6.33
C TYR A 70 -17.81 1.75 -6.77
N GLU A 71 -18.61 1.15 -5.90
CA GLU A 71 -20.02 0.87 -6.18
C GLU A 71 -20.85 2.12 -6.46
N GLY A 72 -20.48 3.28 -5.89
CA GLY A 72 -21.07 4.59 -6.22
C GLY A 72 -20.65 5.18 -7.58
N GLY A 73 -19.96 4.40 -8.44
CA GLY A 73 -19.59 4.81 -9.79
C GLY A 73 -18.27 5.57 -9.91
N LEU A 74 -17.74 6.15 -8.83
CA LEU A 74 -16.41 6.75 -8.84
C LEU A 74 -15.39 5.74 -9.33
N THR A 75 -14.62 6.10 -10.34
CA THR A 75 -13.62 5.21 -10.93
C THR A 75 -12.26 5.92 -11.00
N VAL A 76 -11.23 5.20 -10.58
CA VAL A 76 -9.83 5.64 -10.69
C VAL A 76 -9.07 4.62 -11.51
N THR A 77 -8.35 5.07 -12.53
CA THR A 77 -7.45 4.22 -13.32
C THR A 77 -6.06 4.82 -13.39
N CYS A 78 -5.06 3.96 -13.48
CA CYS A 78 -3.69 4.35 -13.78
C CYS A 78 -3.14 3.44 -14.88
N ASP A 79 -2.56 4.05 -15.92
CA ASP A 79 -1.95 3.34 -17.05
C ASP A 79 -0.45 3.05 -16.86
N GLY A 80 0.10 3.45 -15.72
CA GLY A 80 1.52 3.41 -15.38
C GLY A 80 2.19 4.78 -15.48
N ARG A 81 1.55 5.77 -16.08
CA ARG A 81 2.06 7.14 -16.20
C ARG A 81 1.12 8.18 -15.62
N TYR A 82 -0.17 8.05 -15.89
CA TYR A 82 -1.20 8.96 -15.44
C TYR A 82 -2.27 8.24 -14.65
N LEU A 83 -2.67 8.85 -13.55
CA LEU A 83 -3.86 8.48 -12.80
C LEU A 83 -5.00 9.37 -13.28
N VAL A 84 -6.10 8.76 -13.68
CA VAL A 84 -7.33 9.44 -14.08
C VAL A 84 -8.43 9.01 -13.13
N GLN A 85 -9.08 9.98 -12.51
CA GLN A 85 -10.28 9.80 -11.70
C GLN A 85 -11.47 10.36 -12.45
N TYR A 86 -12.58 9.64 -12.46
CA TYR A 86 -13.86 10.09 -12.99
C TYR A 86 -14.95 9.90 -11.94
N ASP A 87 -15.69 10.96 -11.68
CA ASP A 87 -16.85 10.99 -10.80
C ASP A 87 -18.11 11.20 -11.66
N PRO A 88 -18.98 10.19 -11.76
CA PRO A 88 -20.22 10.30 -12.56
C PRO A 88 -21.26 11.23 -11.92
N ASP A 89 -21.29 11.37 -10.60
CA ASP A 89 -22.28 12.19 -9.89
C ASP A 89 -22.10 13.68 -10.22
N THR A 90 -20.84 14.12 -10.25
CA THR A 90 -20.48 15.50 -10.59
C THR A 90 -20.14 15.71 -12.06
N ARG A 91 -20.06 14.63 -12.84
CA ARG A 91 -19.55 14.59 -14.23
C ARG A 91 -18.20 15.27 -14.37
N THR A 92 -17.30 15.02 -13.40
CA THR A 92 -15.96 15.59 -13.42
C THR A 92 -14.91 14.51 -13.58
N ALA A 93 -13.84 14.85 -14.29
CA ALA A 93 -12.64 14.03 -14.37
C ALA A 93 -11.41 14.84 -13.99
N GLN A 94 -10.43 14.16 -13.38
CA GLN A 94 -9.14 14.73 -13.03
C GLN A 94 -8.04 13.80 -13.53
N ARG A 95 -6.95 14.38 -14.00
CA ARG A 95 -5.76 13.64 -14.43
C ARG A 95 -4.53 14.14 -13.66
N VAL A 96 -3.78 13.22 -13.09
CA VAL A 96 -2.57 13.52 -12.31
C VAL A 96 -1.44 12.60 -12.77
N GLU A 97 -0.21 13.08 -12.81
CA GLU A 97 0.94 12.22 -13.03
C GLU A 97 1.09 11.23 -11.87
N LEU A 98 1.41 9.97 -12.17
CA LEU A 98 1.56 8.93 -11.16
C LEU A 98 2.61 9.29 -10.10
N ALA A 99 3.73 9.89 -10.51
CA ALA A 99 4.78 10.30 -9.59
C ALA A 99 4.30 11.34 -8.56
N ARG A 100 3.40 12.26 -8.96
CA ARG A 100 2.75 13.20 -8.04
C ARG A 100 1.74 12.46 -7.16
N ALA A 101 0.87 11.64 -7.75
CA ALA A 101 -0.13 10.90 -6.99
C ALA A 101 0.48 10.01 -5.90
N VAL A 102 1.62 9.37 -6.16
CA VAL A 102 2.33 8.54 -5.17
C VAL A 102 2.92 9.39 -4.04
N ARG A 103 3.36 10.62 -4.30
CA ARG A 103 3.83 11.54 -3.24
C ARG A 103 2.68 11.97 -2.33
N ASP A 104 1.52 12.30 -2.94
CA ASP A 104 0.35 12.77 -2.21
C ASP A 104 -0.38 11.63 -1.47
N PHE A 105 -0.28 10.40 -2.02
CA PHE A 105 -0.89 9.20 -1.49
C PHE A 105 0.09 8.03 -1.45
N PRO A 106 0.98 7.93 -0.45
CA PRO A 106 2.02 6.90 -0.37
C PRO A 106 1.51 5.46 -0.44
N LEU A 107 0.26 5.22 -0.01
CA LEU A 107 -0.39 3.91 -0.13
C LEU A 107 -0.46 3.41 -1.57
N LEU A 108 -0.60 4.31 -2.55
CA LEU A 108 -0.54 3.93 -3.97
C LEU A 108 0.80 3.29 -4.33
N GLY A 109 1.90 3.81 -3.78
CA GLY A 109 3.23 3.24 -3.99
C GLY A 109 3.31 1.80 -3.53
N ILE A 110 2.68 1.46 -2.39
CA ILE A 110 2.65 0.10 -1.84
C ILE A 110 1.88 -0.85 -2.76
N LEU A 111 0.74 -0.42 -3.23
CA LEU A 111 -0.09 -1.24 -4.10
C LEU A 111 0.53 -1.42 -5.49
N LEU A 112 1.14 -0.37 -6.03
CA LEU A 112 1.64 -0.32 -7.40
C LEU A 112 3.06 -0.88 -7.55
N ASP A 113 3.92 -0.73 -6.55
CA ASP A 113 5.30 -1.22 -6.57
C ASP A 113 5.75 -1.71 -5.19
N PRO A 114 5.15 -2.79 -4.68
CA PRO A 114 5.48 -3.30 -3.35
C PRO A 114 6.93 -3.80 -3.23
N ALA A 115 7.60 -4.09 -4.35
CA ALA A 115 9.00 -4.52 -4.34
C ALA A 115 9.98 -3.40 -3.93
N ARG A 116 9.56 -2.14 -3.92
CA ARG A 116 10.40 -0.99 -3.52
C ARG A 116 10.14 -0.50 -2.10
N LEU A 117 9.27 -1.16 -1.37
CA LEU A 117 8.89 -0.72 -0.03
C LEU A 117 10.05 -0.73 0.97
N ASP A 118 11.02 -1.58 0.80
CA ASP A 118 12.24 -1.63 1.61
C ASP A 118 13.03 -0.30 1.60
N ARG A 119 12.90 0.51 0.56
CA ARG A 119 13.52 1.84 0.49
C ARG A 119 12.83 2.86 1.40
N LEU A 120 11.51 2.79 1.51
CA LEU A 120 10.68 3.75 2.24
C LEU A 120 10.37 3.30 3.67
N TYR A 121 10.36 1.99 3.90
CA TYR A 121 9.94 1.40 5.16
C TYR A 121 10.95 0.39 5.69
N ARG A 122 11.07 0.33 7.02
CA ARG A 122 11.62 -0.81 7.73
C ARG A 122 10.48 -1.80 7.94
N ILE A 123 10.67 -3.05 7.52
CA ILE A 123 9.66 -4.10 7.62
C ILE A 123 9.93 -4.95 8.85
N GLU A 124 8.93 -5.05 9.72
CA GLU A 124 8.94 -5.89 10.91
C GLU A 124 7.92 -7.03 10.72
N VAL A 125 8.33 -8.25 11.06
CA VAL A 125 7.49 -9.45 10.91
C VAL A 125 6.81 -9.75 12.23
N PHE A 126 5.47 -9.80 12.22
CA PHE A 126 4.64 -10.19 13.36
C PHE A 126 3.90 -11.49 13.05
N GLY A 127 4.49 -12.62 13.37
CA GLY A 127 3.94 -13.92 12.99
C GLY A 127 3.96 -14.16 11.47
N GLY A 128 3.39 -15.25 11.00
CA GLY A 128 3.45 -15.64 9.57
C GLY A 128 2.58 -14.81 8.63
N GLU A 129 1.58 -14.09 9.13
CA GLU A 129 0.55 -13.44 8.32
C GLU A 129 0.57 -11.90 8.37
N THR A 130 1.32 -11.30 9.28
CA THR A 130 1.30 -9.84 9.51
C THR A 130 2.67 -9.22 9.37
N LEU A 131 2.74 -8.10 8.66
CA LEU A 131 3.89 -7.23 8.58
C LEU A 131 3.52 -5.84 9.12
N LYS A 132 4.45 -5.23 9.83
CA LYS A 132 4.43 -3.83 10.20
C LYS A 132 5.47 -3.09 9.38
N LEU A 133 5.04 -2.04 8.69
CA LEU A 133 5.89 -1.21 7.86
C LEU A 133 6.10 0.11 8.59
N MET A 134 7.29 0.29 9.15
CA MET A 134 7.69 1.49 9.87
C MET A 134 8.33 2.47 8.90
N PRO A 135 7.82 3.69 8.74
CA PRO A 135 8.38 4.65 7.82
C PRO A 135 9.83 5.01 8.20
N LYS A 136 10.69 5.16 7.19
CA LYS A 136 12.07 5.65 7.36
C LYS A 136 12.15 7.17 7.32
N GLU A 137 11.13 7.82 6.77
CA GLU A 137 11.04 9.25 6.57
C GLU A 137 9.77 9.81 7.21
N ALA A 138 9.83 11.06 7.66
CA ALA A 138 8.66 11.76 8.21
C ALA A 138 7.61 11.99 7.12
N GLY A 139 6.33 12.00 7.50
CA GLY A 139 5.20 12.24 6.58
C GLY A 139 4.63 10.97 5.93
N LEU A 140 5.28 9.83 6.07
CA LEU A 140 4.73 8.55 5.66
C LEU A 140 3.98 7.90 6.85
N PRO A 141 2.79 7.30 6.64
CA PRO A 141 2.09 6.60 7.71
C PRO A 141 2.76 5.26 8.04
N GLU A 142 2.67 4.86 9.30
CA GLU A 142 2.90 3.47 9.69
C GLU A 142 1.79 2.60 9.08
N LEU A 143 2.16 1.43 8.56
CA LEU A 143 1.22 0.53 7.92
C LEU A 143 1.29 -0.86 8.53
N LYS A 144 0.14 -1.50 8.61
CA LYS A 144 0.03 -2.91 8.92
C LYS A 144 -0.52 -3.64 7.70
N ALA A 145 0.24 -4.59 7.18
CA ALA A 145 -0.16 -5.44 6.06
C ALA A 145 -0.43 -6.85 6.55
N THR A 146 -1.55 -7.42 6.17
CA THR A 146 -1.90 -8.80 6.49
C THR A 146 -2.10 -9.58 5.19
N GLY A 147 -1.53 -10.78 5.13
CA GLY A 147 -1.63 -11.64 3.96
C GLY A 147 -1.70 -13.11 4.30
N ARG A 148 -2.31 -13.88 3.41
CA ARG A 148 -2.46 -15.33 3.52
C ARG A 148 -2.44 -15.97 2.13
N ASN A 149 -1.87 -17.17 2.02
CA ASN A 149 -1.82 -17.96 0.78
C ASN A 149 -1.24 -17.17 -0.41
N GLY A 150 -0.14 -16.43 -0.18
CA GLY A 150 0.50 -15.65 -1.19
C GLY A 150 -0.27 -14.39 -1.65
N LEU A 151 -1.30 -13.95 -0.92
CA LEU A 151 -2.16 -12.84 -1.26
C LEU A 151 -2.23 -11.82 -0.13
N LEU A 152 -2.10 -10.54 -0.46
CA LEU A 152 -2.48 -9.45 0.44
C LEU A 152 -3.97 -9.58 0.76
N ARG A 153 -4.34 -9.39 2.01
CA ARG A 153 -5.72 -9.44 2.51
C ARG A 153 -6.18 -8.11 3.07
N ALA A 154 -5.31 -7.40 3.79
CA ALA A 154 -5.66 -6.11 4.34
C ALA A 154 -4.44 -5.19 4.46
N LEU A 155 -4.71 -3.89 4.38
CA LEU A 155 -3.82 -2.81 4.77
C LEU A 155 -4.55 -1.93 5.78
N GLU A 156 -3.88 -1.59 6.87
CA GLU A 156 -4.39 -0.71 7.92
C GLU A 156 -3.37 0.41 8.14
N TRP A 157 -3.86 1.64 8.32
CA TRP A 157 -3.03 2.81 8.64
C TRP A 157 -3.85 3.89 9.34
N THR A 158 -3.16 4.86 9.92
CA THR A 158 -3.78 6.11 10.37
C THR A 158 -3.36 7.22 9.41
N ASP A 159 -4.32 7.95 8.88
CA ASP A 159 -4.04 9.05 7.98
C ASP A 159 -3.59 10.32 8.74
N PRO A 160 -3.10 11.37 8.05
CA PRO A 160 -2.64 12.60 8.71
C PRO A 160 -3.71 13.33 9.53
N THR A 161 -4.99 13.05 9.30
CA THR A 161 -6.10 13.63 10.08
C THR A 161 -6.40 12.85 11.37
N GLY A 162 -5.69 11.73 11.60
CA GLY A 162 -5.89 10.83 12.73
C GLY A 162 -6.98 9.79 12.50
N ALA A 163 -7.61 9.75 11.33
CA ALA A 163 -8.61 8.73 11.01
C ALA A 163 -7.94 7.37 10.74
N ARG A 164 -8.48 6.33 11.35
CA ARG A 164 -8.06 4.95 11.08
C ARG A 164 -8.63 4.51 9.75
N GLN A 165 -7.78 3.99 8.91
CA GLN A 165 -8.12 3.50 7.58
C GLN A 165 -7.85 2.01 7.51
N LYS A 166 -8.76 1.26 6.88
CA LYS A 166 -8.59 -0.16 6.57
C LYS A 166 -9.03 -0.42 5.15
N LEU A 167 -8.16 -1.02 4.35
CA LEU A 167 -8.49 -1.57 3.04
C LEU A 167 -8.46 -3.09 3.15
N GLU A 168 -9.58 -3.74 2.94
CA GLU A 168 -9.74 -5.18 2.95
C GLU A 168 -9.98 -5.72 1.55
N LEU A 169 -9.23 -6.74 1.14
CA LEU A 169 -9.38 -7.40 -0.15
C LEU A 169 -10.23 -8.65 0.03
N LEU A 170 -11.41 -8.62 -0.58
CA LEU A 170 -12.39 -9.71 -0.54
C LEU A 170 -12.19 -10.61 -1.77
N ASP A 171 -11.91 -11.90 -1.54
CA ASP A 171 -11.68 -12.89 -2.60
C ASP A 171 -10.58 -12.50 -3.63
N PRO A 172 -9.38 -12.08 -3.17
CA PRO A 172 -8.32 -11.69 -4.09
C PRO A 172 -7.87 -12.88 -4.94
N LYS A 173 -7.64 -12.60 -6.23
CA LYS A 173 -7.15 -13.52 -7.24
C LYS A 173 -5.89 -12.98 -7.88
N ALA A 174 -5.00 -13.85 -8.31
CA ALA A 174 -3.75 -13.51 -8.98
C ALA A 174 -3.71 -14.11 -10.38
N PRO A 175 -4.40 -13.52 -11.35
CA PRO A 175 -4.34 -14.00 -12.73
C PRO A 175 -2.94 -13.75 -13.34
N ALA A 176 -2.58 -14.57 -14.32
CA ALA A 176 -1.33 -14.38 -15.07
C ALA A 176 -1.32 -13.05 -15.85
N ALA A 177 -2.49 -12.62 -16.33
CA ALA A 177 -2.69 -11.34 -17.00
C ALA A 177 -4.13 -10.86 -16.80
N LEU A 178 -4.35 -9.58 -16.99
CA LEU A 178 -5.69 -8.98 -17.03
C LEU A 178 -6.07 -8.62 -18.48
N PRO A 179 -7.36 -8.57 -18.80
CA PRO A 179 -7.84 -8.27 -20.16
C PRO A 179 -7.25 -6.96 -20.70
N PRO A 180 -6.96 -6.87 -22.00
CA PRO A 180 -6.58 -5.62 -22.64
C PRO A 180 -7.61 -4.54 -22.37
N GLY A 181 -7.16 -3.33 -22.07
CA GLY A 181 -8.06 -2.20 -21.78
C GLY A 181 -8.55 -2.11 -20.33
N THR A 182 -8.26 -3.10 -19.44
CA THR A 182 -8.65 -3.02 -18.01
C THR A 182 -8.28 -1.66 -17.38
N PHE A 183 -7.13 -1.11 -17.72
CA PHE A 183 -6.58 0.12 -17.14
C PHE A 183 -6.86 1.37 -17.99
N ARG A 184 -7.73 1.28 -18.96
CA ARG A 184 -8.21 2.42 -19.74
C ARG A 184 -9.54 2.89 -19.18
N LEU A 185 -9.68 4.18 -18.96
CA LEU A 185 -10.93 4.83 -18.58
C LEU A 185 -11.46 5.60 -19.78
N ALA A 186 -12.60 5.18 -20.31
CA ALA A 186 -13.36 5.98 -21.26
C ALA A 186 -14.14 7.02 -20.45
N VAL A 187 -13.68 8.25 -20.50
CA VAL A 187 -14.39 9.39 -19.88
C VAL A 187 -15.48 9.83 -20.84
N PRO A 188 -16.76 9.90 -20.39
CA PRO A 188 -17.87 10.29 -21.26
C PRO A 188 -17.70 11.69 -21.86
N GLU A 189 -18.25 11.89 -23.04
CA GLU A 189 -18.32 13.20 -23.69
C GLU A 189 -19.08 14.20 -22.80
N GLY A 190 -18.67 15.46 -22.81
CA GLY A 190 -19.25 16.50 -21.96
C GLY A 190 -18.77 16.48 -20.49
N THR A 191 -17.83 15.59 -20.15
CA THR A 191 -17.20 15.60 -18.81
C THR A 191 -16.33 16.84 -18.63
N ARG A 192 -16.48 17.51 -17.50
CA ARG A 192 -15.64 18.65 -17.12
C ARG A 192 -14.32 18.14 -16.52
N TRP A 193 -13.22 18.57 -17.12
CA TRP A 193 -11.89 18.29 -16.61
C TRP A 193 -11.48 19.29 -15.55
N ALA A 194 -11.22 18.82 -14.33
CA ALA A 194 -10.69 19.63 -13.25
C ALA A 194 -9.15 19.69 -13.34
N THR A 195 -8.61 20.88 -13.14
CA THR A 195 -7.17 21.07 -12.97
C THR A 195 -6.81 20.58 -11.56
N PRO A 196 -5.77 19.76 -11.39
CA PRO A 196 -5.31 19.37 -10.07
C PRO A 196 -4.94 20.61 -9.27
N SER A 197 -5.53 20.79 -8.09
CA SER A 197 -5.11 21.83 -7.16
C SER A 197 -3.63 21.64 -6.82
N GLY A 198 -2.85 22.72 -6.90
CA GLY A 198 -1.42 22.75 -6.65
C GLY A 198 -1.07 22.50 -5.21
#